data_06204ab4e2cfe811770cee2d41901bde
#
_entry.id   06204ab4e2cfe811770cee2d41901bde
#
_cell.length_a   1.000
_cell.length_b   1.000
_cell.length_c   1.000
_cell.angle_alpha   90.00
_cell.angle_beta   90.00
_cell.angle_gamma   90.00
#
_symmetry.space_group_name_H-M   'P 1'
#
loop_
_entity.id
_entity.type
_entity.pdbx_description
1 polymer ?
#
loop_
_entity_poly.entity_id
_entity_poly.type
_entity_poly.pdbx_seq_one_letter_code
_entity_poly.pdbx_strand_id
1 'polypeptide(L)'
;MLLILLALTLLLSCADHWTTYLCLTADVPGWEVTEANPLADWLFHHAGLVGGLLIDTAVTIVALAFLATTERLPHLLKLAFLSFAVFWTGYAVANNVQAAQTMGLSLLGG
;
A
#
# COMPACT_ATOMS: atom_id res chain seq x y z
N MET A 1 6.38 16.17 13.64
CA MET A 1 5.80 14.79 13.61
C MET A 1 4.88 14.55 12.42
N LEU A 2 4.01 15.52 12.10
CA LEU A 2 3.07 15.36 10.99
C LEU A 2 3.78 15.08 9.65
N LEU A 3 4.81 15.85 9.31
CA LEU A 3 5.58 15.67 8.06
C LEU A 3 6.27 14.31 8.01
N ILE A 4 6.78 13.83 9.16
CA ILE A 4 7.42 12.52 9.23
C ILE A 4 6.40 11.41 8.96
N LEU A 5 5.21 11.49 9.57
CA LEU A 5 4.15 10.51 9.35
C LEU A 5 3.62 10.54 7.93
N LEU A 6 3.49 11.73 7.32
CA LEU A 6 3.10 11.86 5.91
C LEU A 6 4.14 11.20 4.99
N ALA A 7 5.41 11.46 5.22
CA ALA A 7 6.50 10.88 4.44
C ALA A 7 6.55 9.36 4.60
N LEU A 8 6.43 8.85 5.84
CA LEU A 8 6.40 7.42 6.10
C LEU A 8 5.20 6.74 5.43
N THR A 9 4.02 7.35 5.52
CA THR A 9 2.82 6.81 4.86
C THR A 9 3.02 6.70 3.36
N LEU A 10 3.59 7.73 2.74
CA LEU A 10 3.84 7.74 1.31
C LEU A 10 4.87 6.69 0.91
N LEU A 11 5.98 6.59 1.64
CA LEU A 11 7.02 5.60 1.37
C LEU A 11 6.50 4.17 1.54
N LEU A 12 5.75 3.91 2.61
CA LEU A 12 5.14 2.59 2.85
C LEU A 12 4.09 2.26 1.79
N SER A 13 3.32 3.24 1.35
CA SER A 13 2.35 3.05 0.27
C SER A 13 3.04 2.65 -1.03
N CYS A 14 4.16 3.30 -1.37
CA CYS A 14 4.95 2.93 -2.54
C CYS A 14 5.50 1.51 -2.41
N ALA A 15 6.03 1.15 -1.24
CA ALA A 15 6.53 -0.20 -0.98
C ALA A 15 5.41 -1.25 -1.05
N ASP A 16 4.24 -0.92 -0.52
CA ASP A 16 3.07 -1.79 -0.59
C ASP A 16 2.65 -2.04 -2.04
N HIS A 17 2.55 -0.99 -2.85
CA HIS A 17 2.18 -1.11 -4.26
C HIS A 17 3.22 -1.91 -5.05
N TRP A 18 4.49 -1.68 -4.81
CA TRP A 18 5.56 -2.41 -5.47
C TRP A 18 5.55 -3.90 -5.11
N THR A 19 5.47 -4.21 -3.82
CA THR A 19 5.45 -5.61 -3.37
C THR A 19 4.17 -6.32 -3.78
N THR A 20 3.02 -5.63 -3.80
CA THR A 20 1.76 -6.17 -4.32
C THR A 20 1.90 -6.52 -5.80
N TYR A 21 2.47 -5.61 -6.59
CA TYR A 21 2.72 -5.85 -8.00
C TYR A 21 3.62 -7.07 -8.22
N LEU A 22 4.72 -7.17 -7.47
CA LEU A 22 5.63 -8.31 -7.57
C LEU A 22 4.92 -9.63 -7.27
N CYS A 23 4.18 -9.68 -6.17
CA CYS A 23 3.53 -10.91 -5.73
C CYS A 23 2.41 -11.34 -6.69
N LEU A 24 1.58 -10.38 -7.15
CA LEU A 24 0.42 -10.70 -8.01
C LEU A 24 0.79 -10.97 -9.46
N THR A 25 1.95 -10.52 -9.92
CA THR A 25 2.45 -10.80 -11.27
C THR A 25 3.40 -11.99 -11.32
N ALA A 26 3.79 -12.55 -10.16
CA ALA A 26 4.67 -13.68 -10.11
C ALA A 26 3.97 -14.95 -10.64
N ASP A 27 4.68 -15.72 -11.47
CA ASP A 27 4.24 -17.01 -11.96
C ASP A 27 5.18 -18.08 -11.36
N VAL A 28 4.89 -18.48 -10.14
CA VAL A 28 5.70 -19.46 -9.40
C VAL A 28 4.91 -20.77 -9.32
N PRO A 29 5.46 -21.89 -9.83
CA PRO A 29 4.77 -23.18 -9.77
C PRO A 29 4.39 -23.57 -8.34
N GLY A 30 3.16 -24.01 -8.15
CA GLY A 30 2.63 -24.42 -6.86
C GLY A 30 2.11 -23.27 -5.99
N TRP A 31 2.19 -22.03 -6.45
CA TRP A 31 1.72 -20.85 -5.74
C TRP A 31 0.60 -20.14 -6.48
N GLU A 32 -0.46 -19.82 -5.76
CA GLU A 32 -1.53 -18.95 -6.22
C GLU A 32 -1.62 -17.78 -5.26
N VAL A 33 -1.38 -16.57 -5.77
CA VAL A 33 -1.38 -15.35 -4.95
C VAL A 33 -2.66 -14.57 -5.20
N THR A 34 -3.37 -14.27 -4.13
CA THR A 34 -4.58 -13.45 -4.17
C THR A 34 -4.42 -12.23 -3.27
N GLU A 35 -5.13 -11.15 -3.59
CA GLU A 35 -5.14 -9.96 -2.77
C GLU A 35 -5.99 -10.18 -1.51
N ALA A 36 -5.41 -9.95 -0.33
CA ALA A 36 -6.09 -10.14 0.94
C ALA A 36 -7.10 -9.03 1.26
N ASN A 37 -6.90 -7.83 0.70
CA ASN A 37 -7.81 -6.71 0.91
C ASN A 37 -8.98 -6.79 -0.07
N PRO A 38 -10.24 -6.98 0.42
CA PRO A 38 -11.39 -7.14 -0.48
C PRO A 38 -11.66 -5.95 -1.40
N LEU A 39 -11.38 -4.73 -0.93
CA LEU A 39 -11.58 -3.53 -1.74
C LEU A 39 -10.53 -3.44 -2.84
N ALA A 40 -9.27 -3.72 -2.53
CA ALA A 40 -8.20 -3.75 -3.52
C ALA A 40 -8.43 -4.88 -4.53
N ASP A 41 -8.84 -6.05 -4.07
CA ASP A 41 -9.15 -7.18 -4.95
C ASP A 41 -10.27 -6.82 -5.94
N TRP A 42 -11.36 -6.20 -5.45
CA TRP A 42 -12.44 -5.71 -6.30
C TRP A 42 -11.92 -4.73 -7.35
N LEU A 43 -11.09 -3.78 -6.93
CA LEU A 43 -10.53 -2.75 -7.82
C LEU A 43 -9.65 -3.38 -8.91
N PHE A 44 -8.82 -4.35 -8.55
CA PHE A 44 -7.94 -5.04 -9.49
C PHE A 44 -8.72 -5.86 -10.52
N HIS A 45 -9.84 -6.44 -10.12
CA HIS A 45 -10.71 -7.16 -11.05
C HIS A 45 -11.43 -6.24 -12.04
N HIS A 46 -11.76 -5.01 -11.64
CA HIS A 46 -12.49 -4.06 -12.48
C HIS A 46 -11.58 -3.16 -13.33
N ALA A 47 -10.43 -2.76 -12.80
CA ALA A 47 -9.53 -1.82 -13.47
C ALA A 47 -8.20 -2.46 -13.93
N GLY A 48 -8.00 -3.74 -13.65
CA GLY A 48 -6.71 -4.41 -13.83
C GLY A 48 -5.76 -4.07 -12.70
N LEU A 49 -4.66 -4.84 -12.60
CA LEU A 49 -3.69 -4.65 -11.52
C LEU A 49 -3.03 -3.26 -11.60
N VAL A 50 -2.47 -2.91 -12.74
CA VAL A 50 -1.78 -1.61 -12.92
C VAL A 50 -2.77 -0.45 -12.78
N GLY A 51 -3.94 -0.55 -13.42
CA GLY A 51 -4.99 0.46 -13.31
C GLY A 51 -5.45 0.65 -11.87
N GLY A 52 -5.66 -0.45 -11.13
CA GLY A 52 -6.05 -0.43 -9.72
C GLY A 52 -4.99 0.20 -8.83
N LEU A 53 -3.71 -0.12 -9.05
CA LEU A 53 -2.61 0.48 -8.31
C LEU A 53 -2.49 1.98 -8.57
N LEU A 54 -2.69 2.42 -9.81
CA LEU A 54 -2.69 3.85 -10.15
C LEU A 54 -3.85 4.59 -9.48
N ILE A 55 -5.04 4.02 -9.47
CA ILE A 55 -6.21 4.62 -8.80
C ILE A 55 -5.94 4.70 -7.30
N ASP A 56 -5.44 3.65 -6.68
CA ASP A 56 -5.12 3.62 -5.26
C ASP A 56 -4.06 4.67 -4.91
N THR A 57 -3.03 4.81 -5.73
CA THR A 57 -2.01 5.84 -5.56
C THR A 57 -2.62 7.25 -5.63
N ALA A 58 -3.48 7.50 -6.61
CA ALA A 58 -4.15 8.80 -6.75
C ALA A 58 -5.01 9.12 -5.53
N VAL A 59 -5.81 8.15 -5.06
CA VAL A 59 -6.65 8.31 -3.86
C VAL A 59 -5.78 8.59 -2.62
N THR A 60 -4.68 7.86 -2.48
CA THR A 60 -3.75 8.05 -1.35
C THR A 60 -3.16 9.45 -1.36
N ILE A 61 -2.69 9.94 -2.50
CA ILE A 61 -2.11 11.29 -2.63
C ILE A 61 -3.15 12.35 -2.28
N VAL A 62 -4.38 12.24 -2.81
CA VAL A 62 -5.46 13.17 -2.51
C VAL A 62 -5.80 13.16 -1.02
N ALA A 63 -5.91 11.98 -0.42
CA ALA A 63 -6.21 11.84 1.00
C ALA A 63 -5.12 12.46 1.89
N LEU A 64 -3.85 12.21 1.56
CA LEU A 64 -2.72 12.79 2.29
C LEU A 64 -2.65 14.32 2.13
N ALA A 65 -2.90 14.83 0.93
CA ALA A 65 -2.96 16.27 0.68
C ALA A 65 -4.10 16.92 1.47
N PHE A 66 -5.26 16.28 1.51
CA PHE A 66 -6.38 16.75 2.32
C PHE A 66 -6.02 16.79 3.80
N LEU A 67 -5.45 15.71 4.35
CA LEU A 67 -5.02 15.67 5.75
C LEU A 67 -3.99 16.74 6.07
N ALA A 68 -3.04 16.97 5.16
CA ALA A 68 -1.98 17.95 5.37
C ALA A 68 -2.50 19.39 5.39
N THR A 69 -3.54 19.70 4.61
CA THR A 69 -4.00 21.07 4.39
C THR A 69 -5.29 21.43 5.10
N THR A 70 -6.09 20.45 5.51
CA THR A 70 -7.37 20.76 6.16
C THR A 70 -7.16 21.36 7.56
N GLU A 71 -7.96 22.37 7.87
CA GLU A 71 -8.01 22.97 9.20
C GLU A 71 -9.19 22.45 10.03
N ARG A 72 -10.04 21.60 9.44
CA ARG A 72 -11.25 21.09 10.09
C ARG A 72 -10.98 19.95 11.07
N LEU A 73 -9.83 19.28 10.95
CA LEU A 73 -9.47 18.17 11.83
C LEU A 73 -8.45 18.63 12.87
N PRO A 74 -8.64 18.26 14.16
CA PRO A 74 -7.63 18.52 15.18
C PRO A 74 -6.30 17.85 14.84
N HIS A 75 -5.20 18.49 15.24
CA HIS A 75 -3.87 17.94 15.00
C HIS A 75 -3.69 16.52 15.55
N LEU A 76 -4.21 16.28 16.76
CA LEU A 76 -4.15 14.97 17.39
C LEU A 76 -4.86 13.91 16.54
N LEU A 77 -6.00 14.24 15.95
CA LEU A 77 -6.75 13.32 15.10
C LEU A 77 -5.99 13.00 13.81
N LYS A 78 -5.34 14.01 13.20
CA LYS A 78 -4.47 13.78 12.03
C LYS A 78 -3.33 12.83 12.37
N LEU A 79 -2.68 13.01 13.51
CA LEU A 79 -1.60 12.13 13.95
C LEU A 79 -2.11 10.70 14.20
N ALA A 80 -3.30 10.56 14.78
CA ALA A 80 -3.91 9.26 15.02
C ALA A 80 -4.19 8.52 13.71
N PHE A 81 -4.79 9.21 12.74
CA PHE A 81 -5.06 8.63 11.41
C PHE A 81 -3.78 8.19 10.70
N LEU A 82 -2.77 9.06 10.69
CA LEU A 82 -1.50 8.75 10.03
C LEU A 82 -0.74 7.64 10.73
N SER A 83 -0.75 7.61 12.06
CA SER A 83 -0.14 6.52 12.83
C SER A 83 -0.80 5.18 12.52
N PHE A 84 -2.13 5.15 12.43
CA PHE A 84 -2.87 3.97 12.02
C PHE A 84 -2.51 3.55 10.59
N ALA A 85 -2.44 4.51 9.67
CA ALA A 85 -2.10 4.23 8.27
C ALA A 85 -0.68 3.67 8.14
N VAL A 86 0.28 4.23 8.86
CA VAL A 86 1.67 3.73 8.89
C VAL A 86 1.71 2.30 9.42
N PHE A 87 1.02 2.03 10.53
CA PHE A 87 1.00 0.71 11.14
C PHE A 87 0.36 -0.32 10.21
N TRP A 88 -0.80 0.01 9.64
CA TRP A 88 -1.53 -0.88 8.74
C TRP A 88 -0.75 -1.16 7.46
N THR A 89 -0.23 -0.11 6.81
CA THR A 89 0.53 -0.24 5.57
C THR A 89 1.86 -0.96 5.82
N GLY A 90 2.51 -0.67 6.94
CA GLY A 90 3.72 -1.38 7.35
C GLY A 90 3.49 -2.88 7.52
N TYR A 91 2.37 -3.25 8.13
CA TYR A 91 1.97 -4.66 8.23
C TYR A 91 1.76 -5.29 6.85
N ALA A 92 1.06 -4.58 5.95
CA ALA A 92 0.83 -5.07 4.59
C ALA A 92 2.15 -5.27 3.83
N VAL A 93 3.08 -4.33 3.94
CA VAL A 93 4.41 -4.46 3.33
C VAL A 93 5.16 -5.66 3.89
N ALA A 94 5.16 -5.84 5.20
CA ALA A 94 5.83 -6.97 5.85
C ALA A 94 5.24 -8.30 5.36
N ASN A 95 3.93 -8.38 5.25
CA ASN A 95 3.23 -9.57 4.75
C ASN A 95 3.61 -9.85 3.29
N ASN A 96 3.65 -8.83 2.44
CA ASN A 96 4.02 -8.97 1.04
C ASN A 96 5.49 -9.37 0.88
N VAL A 97 6.39 -8.79 1.67
CA VAL A 97 7.81 -9.15 1.67
C VAL A 97 8.00 -10.61 2.08
N GLN A 98 7.31 -11.05 3.13
CA GLN A 98 7.37 -12.44 3.58
C GLN A 98 6.88 -13.38 2.48
N ALA A 99 5.77 -13.06 1.82
CA ALA A 99 5.25 -13.86 0.71
C ALA A 99 6.25 -13.93 -0.45
N ALA A 100 6.84 -12.80 -0.82
CA ALA A 100 7.85 -12.75 -1.89
C ALA A 100 9.05 -13.59 -1.55
N GLN A 101 9.57 -13.52 -0.33
CA GLN A 101 10.71 -14.33 0.12
C GLN A 101 10.38 -15.81 0.12
N THR A 102 9.18 -16.19 0.56
CA THR A 102 8.72 -17.58 0.58
C THR A 102 8.62 -18.14 -0.84
N MET A 103 8.20 -17.33 -1.81
CA MET A 103 8.15 -17.72 -3.23
C MET A 103 9.52 -17.67 -3.93
N GLY A 104 10.56 -17.17 -3.26
CA GLY A 104 11.89 -17.03 -3.84
C GLY A 104 12.04 -15.84 -4.78
N LEU A 105 11.17 -14.84 -4.69
CA LEU A 105 11.22 -13.66 -5.54
C LEU A 105 12.28 -12.66 -5.06
N SER A 106 12.91 -11.96 -6.02
CA SER A 106 13.75 -10.82 -5.73
C SER A 106 12.89 -9.58 -5.50
N LEU A 107 13.13 -8.85 -4.41
CA LEU A 107 12.42 -7.60 -4.14
C LEU A 107 12.80 -6.49 -5.11
N LEU A 108 13.89 -6.65 -5.85
CA LEU A 108 14.33 -5.69 -6.88
C LEU A 108 13.78 -6.02 -8.27
N GLY A 109 12.97 -7.06 -8.39
CA GLY A 109 12.31 -7.41 -9.65
C GLY A 109 13.17 -8.23 -10.60
N GLY A 110 14.31 -8.71 -10.14
CA GLY A 110 15.23 -9.50 -10.97
C GLY A 110 15.30 -10.95 -10.63
#